data_c28051868128e11337cdda8033c20724
#
_entry.id   c28051868128e11337cdda8033c20724
#
_cell.length_a   1.000
_cell.length_b   1.000
_cell.length_c   1.000
_cell.angle_alpha   90.00
_cell.angle_beta   90.00
_cell.angle_gamma   90.00
#
_symmetry.space_group_name_H-M   'P 1'
#
loop_
_entity.id
_entity.type
_entity.pdbx_description
1 polymer ?
#
loop_
_entity_poly.entity_id
_entity_poly.type
_entity_poly.pdbx_seq_one_letter_code
_entity_poly.pdbx_strand_id
1 'polypeptide(L)'
;MVQHDSETLAEGQQVFTACAFVWHEFDGVKKVFLARRADSEKFLPGVWELPGGHIDYGEDMREGLAREIMEEFGMHVEIGDVLEVFTYMNEVKRSHSIEVIYMAQFTDPLENIHPNPEDHSAHGWFAADELEQTFTSLKDETDPEILAIRKGFARLEGLA
;
A
#
# COMPACT_ATOMS: atom_id res chain seq x y z
N MET A 1 15.45 -15.39 11.96
CA MET A 1 15.24 -14.25 11.07
C MET A 1 14.26 -13.28 11.72
N VAL A 2 14.57 -11.99 11.74
CA VAL A 2 13.67 -11.00 12.33
C VAL A 2 12.59 -10.67 11.31
N GLN A 3 11.34 -10.85 11.71
CA GLN A 3 10.20 -10.43 10.89
C GLN A 3 10.02 -8.92 11.08
N HIS A 4 10.00 -8.17 9.98
CA HIS A 4 9.79 -6.73 10.03
C HIS A 4 8.32 -6.39 9.80
N ASP A 5 7.78 -5.58 10.70
CA ASP A 5 6.48 -4.93 10.54
C ASP A 5 6.65 -3.43 10.80
N SER A 6 5.59 -2.66 10.74
CA SER A 6 5.68 -1.21 10.87
C SER A 6 6.03 -0.72 12.29
N GLU A 7 6.03 -1.60 13.27
CA GLU A 7 6.23 -1.24 14.67
C GLU A 7 7.45 -1.90 15.34
N THR A 8 8.07 -2.91 14.69
CA THR A 8 9.28 -3.55 15.22
C THR A 8 10.48 -2.64 15.01
N LEU A 9 11.22 -2.36 16.08
CA LEU A 9 12.38 -1.46 16.02
C LEU A 9 13.44 -1.98 15.05
N ALA A 10 13.90 -1.10 14.18
CA ALA A 10 14.91 -1.41 13.15
C ALA A 10 16.32 -0.91 13.51
N GLU A 11 16.45 -0.23 14.65
CA GLU A 11 17.73 0.26 15.19
C GLU A 11 18.56 1.06 14.16
N GLY A 12 17.89 1.94 13.41
CA GLY A 12 18.54 2.79 12.41
C GLY A 12 18.83 2.11 11.09
N GLN A 13 18.35 0.89 10.88
CA GLN A 13 18.59 0.16 9.64
C GLN A 13 17.69 0.66 8.49
N GLN A 14 18.13 0.39 7.29
CA GLN A 14 17.29 0.54 6.11
C GLN A 14 16.43 -0.72 5.95
N VAL A 15 15.15 -0.53 5.64
CA VAL A 15 14.20 -1.63 5.41
C VAL A 15 13.47 -1.40 4.10
N PHE A 16 13.08 -2.48 3.46
CA PHE A 16 12.34 -2.44 2.22
C PHE A 16 10.86 -2.73 2.46
N THR A 17 10.01 -1.89 1.88
CA THR A 17 8.58 -2.11 1.82
C THR A 17 8.15 -2.19 0.36
N ALA A 18 7.12 -2.96 0.09
CA ALA A 18 6.51 -3.04 -1.23
C ALA A 18 5.01 -2.83 -1.08
N CYS A 19 4.45 -2.00 -1.95
CA CYS A 19 3.02 -1.72 -1.99
C CYS A 19 2.50 -1.87 -3.41
N ALA A 20 1.18 -2.05 -3.54
CA ALA A 20 0.55 -2.26 -4.82
C ALA A 20 -0.51 -1.20 -5.09
N PHE A 21 -0.38 -0.51 -6.22
CA PHE A 21 -1.46 0.26 -6.80
C PHE A 21 -2.40 -0.75 -7.46
N VAL A 22 -3.32 -1.30 -6.66
CA VAL A 22 -4.31 -2.27 -7.14
C VAL A 22 -5.49 -1.51 -7.72
N TRP A 23 -5.73 -1.69 -9.01
CA TRP A 23 -6.81 -0.98 -9.69
C TRP A 23 -7.83 -1.92 -10.29
N HIS A 24 -9.04 -1.40 -10.48
CA HIS A 24 -10.12 -2.12 -11.14
C HIS A 24 -11.02 -1.11 -11.83
N GLU A 25 -11.66 -1.51 -12.92
CA GLU A 25 -12.60 -0.67 -13.64
C GLU A 25 -14.03 -1.03 -13.27
N PHE A 26 -14.78 -0.05 -12.76
CA PHE A 26 -16.18 -0.17 -12.39
C PHE A 26 -17.00 0.72 -13.32
N ASP A 27 -17.80 0.12 -14.24
CA ASP A 27 -18.64 0.86 -15.17
C ASP A 27 -17.89 1.98 -15.91
N GLY A 28 -16.71 1.67 -16.40
CA GLY A 28 -15.87 2.62 -17.15
C GLY A 28 -15.02 3.55 -16.28
N VAL A 29 -15.11 3.48 -14.96
CA VAL A 29 -14.34 4.31 -14.03
C VAL A 29 -13.26 3.45 -13.37
N LYS A 30 -11.99 3.84 -13.54
CA LYS A 30 -10.88 3.15 -12.91
C LYS A 30 -10.68 3.68 -11.50
N LYS A 31 -10.59 2.75 -10.53
CA LYS A 31 -10.46 3.07 -9.11
C LYS A 31 -9.29 2.30 -8.51
N VAL A 32 -8.69 2.86 -7.47
CA VAL A 32 -7.62 2.23 -6.70
C VAL A 32 -8.16 1.68 -5.38
N PHE A 33 -7.64 0.53 -4.99
CA PHE A 33 -7.96 -0.08 -3.70
C PHE A 33 -7.11 0.55 -2.59
N LEU A 34 -7.76 1.04 -1.54
CA LEU A 34 -7.08 1.56 -0.34
C LEU A 34 -7.70 0.94 0.90
N ALA A 35 -6.88 0.79 1.93
CA ALA A 35 -7.32 0.31 3.24
C ALA A 35 -6.93 1.32 4.31
N ARG A 36 -7.80 1.47 5.33
CA ARG A 36 -7.57 2.40 6.42
C ARG A 36 -6.91 1.68 7.59
N ARG A 37 -5.74 2.16 7.99
CA ARG A 37 -5.01 1.61 9.14
C ARG A 37 -5.87 1.72 10.40
N ALA A 38 -5.83 0.68 11.24
CA ALA A 38 -6.55 0.68 12.51
C ALA A 38 -6.07 1.83 13.40
N ASP A 39 -6.99 2.38 14.21
CA ASP A 39 -6.65 3.47 15.13
C ASP A 39 -5.66 3.03 16.23
N SER A 40 -5.55 1.72 16.47
CA SER A 40 -4.60 1.13 17.41
C SER A 40 -3.17 1.07 16.90
N GLU A 41 -2.95 1.31 15.61
CA GLU A 41 -1.60 1.32 15.04
C GLU A 41 -0.80 2.52 15.56
N LYS A 42 0.48 2.30 15.87
CA LYS A 42 1.35 3.37 16.36
C LYS A 42 1.88 4.26 15.24
N PHE A 43 2.12 3.65 14.06
CA PHE A 43 2.59 4.38 12.90
C PHE A 43 1.39 4.74 12.02
N LEU A 44 1.17 6.04 11.81
CA LEU A 44 0.11 6.59 10.96
C LEU A 44 -1.28 5.99 11.21
N PRO A 45 -1.80 6.01 12.48
CA PRO A 45 -3.12 5.46 12.75
C PRO A 45 -4.21 6.19 11.96
N GLY A 46 -5.19 5.41 11.46
CA GLY A 46 -6.33 5.95 10.73
C GLY A 46 -6.03 6.44 9.32
N VAL A 47 -4.81 6.28 8.82
CA VAL A 47 -4.41 6.70 7.48
C VAL A 47 -4.83 5.65 6.46
N TRP A 48 -5.34 6.10 5.31
CA TRP A 48 -5.62 5.24 4.17
C TRP A 48 -4.32 4.98 3.39
N GLU A 49 -4.10 3.74 2.99
CA GLU A 49 -2.85 3.33 2.36
C GLU A 49 -3.06 2.28 1.28
N LEU A 50 -2.08 2.15 0.40
CA LEU A 50 -2.00 1.05 -0.54
C LEU A 50 -1.72 -0.26 0.22
N PRO A 51 -2.24 -1.40 -0.25
CA PRO A 51 -1.91 -2.69 0.36
C PRO A 51 -0.45 -3.05 0.13
N GLY A 52 0.16 -3.67 1.13
CA GLY A 52 1.55 -4.10 1.07
C GLY A 52 2.16 -4.20 2.46
N GLY A 53 3.47 -4.29 2.51
CA GLY A 53 4.19 -4.39 3.77
C GLY A 53 5.68 -4.61 3.60
N HIS A 54 6.32 -5.05 4.68
CA HIS A 54 7.76 -5.24 4.73
C HIS A 54 8.19 -6.49 3.98
N ILE A 55 9.30 -6.35 3.27
CA ILE A 55 9.94 -7.46 2.57
C ILE A 55 11.01 -8.04 3.49
N ASP A 56 10.95 -9.34 3.71
CA ASP A 56 11.87 -10.03 4.59
C ASP A 56 13.24 -10.24 3.93
N TYR A 57 14.25 -10.39 4.76
CA TYR A 57 15.60 -10.67 4.27
C TYR A 57 15.62 -11.91 3.37
N GLY A 58 16.14 -11.75 2.15
CA GLY A 58 16.26 -12.85 1.19
C GLY A 58 14.99 -13.12 0.37
N GLU A 59 13.92 -12.39 0.63
CA GLU A 59 12.65 -12.54 -0.09
C GLU A 59 12.67 -11.74 -1.39
N ASP A 60 12.11 -12.30 -2.47
CA ASP A 60 11.89 -11.55 -3.70
C ASP A 60 10.82 -10.48 -3.46
N MET A 61 11.02 -9.28 -4.04
CA MET A 61 10.13 -8.14 -3.81
C MET A 61 8.68 -8.42 -4.23
N ARG A 62 8.46 -9.01 -5.39
CA ARG A 62 7.11 -9.30 -5.87
C ARG A 62 6.46 -10.45 -5.10
N GLU A 63 7.22 -11.49 -4.80
CA GLU A 63 6.73 -12.61 -3.99
C GLU A 63 6.37 -12.14 -2.58
N GLY A 64 7.21 -11.27 -2.00
CA GLY A 64 6.95 -10.70 -0.68
C GLY A 64 5.70 -9.82 -0.66
N LEU A 65 5.50 -9.01 -1.70
CA LEU A 65 4.30 -8.20 -1.82
C LEU A 65 3.05 -9.07 -1.95
N ALA A 66 3.10 -10.11 -2.77
CA ALA A 66 1.97 -11.04 -2.92
C ALA A 66 1.65 -11.74 -1.58
N ARG A 67 2.68 -12.11 -0.83
CA ARG A 67 2.52 -12.71 0.50
C ARG A 67 1.83 -11.73 1.46
N GLU A 68 2.27 -10.48 1.51
CA GLU A 68 1.68 -9.45 2.37
C GLU A 68 0.20 -9.22 2.03
N ILE A 69 -0.13 -9.15 0.75
CA ILE A 69 -1.53 -8.93 0.32
C ILE A 69 -2.39 -10.14 0.69
N MET A 70 -1.88 -11.36 0.57
CA MET A 70 -2.59 -12.56 0.99
C MET A 70 -2.81 -12.56 2.51
N GLU A 71 -1.80 -12.21 3.29
CA GLU A 71 -1.90 -12.14 4.75
C GLU A 71 -2.89 -11.09 5.22
N GLU A 72 -2.89 -9.92 4.58
CA GLU A 72 -3.70 -8.78 5.01
C GLU A 72 -5.14 -8.82 4.49
N PHE A 73 -5.36 -9.32 3.27
CA PHE A 73 -6.66 -9.22 2.59
C PHE A 73 -7.22 -10.54 2.07
N GLY A 74 -6.46 -11.63 2.16
CA GLY A 74 -6.90 -12.94 1.67
C GLY A 74 -7.05 -13.01 0.15
N MET A 75 -6.34 -12.17 -0.58
CA MET A 75 -6.48 -12.04 -2.04
C MET A 75 -5.21 -12.43 -2.77
N HIS A 76 -5.39 -13.13 -3.90
CA HIS A 76 -4.31 -13.29 -4.89
C HIS A 76 -4.23 -12.04 -5.75
N VAL A 77 -3.02 -11.71 -6.17
CA VAL A 77 -2.75 -10.48 -6.93
C VAL A 77 -1.76 -10.78 -8.06
N GLU A 78 -1.99 -10.15 -9.19
CA GLU A 78 -1.02 -10.11 -10.30
C GLU A 78 -0.26 -8.79 -10.19
N ILE A 79 1.07 -8.88 -10.05
CA ILE A 79 1.94 -7.73 -9.85
C ILE A 79 2.65 -7.43 -11.16
N GLY A 80 2.49 -6.20 -11.63
CA GLY A 80 3.05 -5.73 -12.89
C GLY A 80 4.32 -4.92 -12.71
N ASP A 81 4.44 -3.84 -13.49
CA ASP A 81 5.63 -2.99 -13.52
C ASP A 81 5.73 -2.11 -12.29
N VAL A 82 6.96 -1.70 -11.98
CA VAL A 82 7.22 -0.70 -10.94
C VAL A 82 6.60 0.63 -11.35
N LEU A 83 5.84 1.22 -10.44
CA LEU A 83 5.23 2.53 -10.62
C LEU A 83 6.14 3.63 -10.07
N GLU A 84 6.62 3.47 -8.85
CA GLU A 84 7.39 4.49 -8.15
C GLU A 84 8.27 3.88 -7.07
N VAL A 85 9.35 4.59 -6.75
CA VAL A 85 10.22 4.28 -5.60
C VAL A 85 10.46 5.58 -4.85
N PHE A 86 10.27 5.56 -3.54
CA PHE A 86 10.61 6.70 -2.69
C PHE A 86 11.10 6.21 -1.33
N THR A 87 11.65 7.12 -0.56
CA THR A 87 12.13 6.81 0.79
C THR A 87 11.41 7.67 1.83
N TYR A 88 11.31 7.16 3.03
CA TYR A 88 10.76 7.91 4.15
C TYR A 88 11.34 7.41 5.46
N MET A 89 11.24 8.25 6.50
CA MET A 89 11.65 7.88 7.85
C MET A 89 10.42 7.37 8.62
N ASN A 90 10.54 6.19 9.20
CA ASN A 90 9.54 5.68 10.13
C ASN A 90 10.07 5.91 11.55
N GLU A 91 9.56 6.94 12.21
CA GLU A 91 10.04 7.34 13.54
C GLU A 91 9.67 6.34 14.63
N VAL A 92 8.59 5.59 14.48
CA VAL A 92 8.19 4.55 15.43
C VAL A 92 9.17 3.37 15.35
N LYS A 93 9.45 2.91 14.15
CA LYS A 93 10.35 1.78 13.87
C LYS A 93 11.83 2.18 13.97
N ARG A 94 12.13 3.46 13.84
CA ARG A 94 13.50 4.00 13.69
C ARG A 94 14.19 3.43 12.47
N SER A 95 13.49 3.43 11.35
CA SER A 95 14.02 2.91 10.10
C SER A 95 14.04 3.99 9.01
N HIS A 96 14.98 3.81 8.08
CA HIS A 96 14.96 4.49 6.80
C HIS A 96 14.32 3.52 5.81
N SER A 97 13.07 3.77 5.45
CA SER A 97 12.30 2.86 4.60
C SER A 97 12.47 3.21 3.13
N ILE A 98 12.66 2.19 2.32
CA ILE A 98 12.66 2.29 0.86
C ILE A 98 11.39 1.60 0.40
N GLU A 99 10.47 2.36 -0.17
CA GLU A 99 9.20 1.81 -0.65
C GLU A 99 9.18 1.71 -2.16
N VAL A 100 8.79 0.53 -2.64
CA VAL A 100 8.60 0.27 -4.07
C VAL A 100 7.13 0.01 -4.31
N ILE A 101 6.51 0.80 -5.18
CA ILE A 101 5.11 0.65 -5.54
C ILE A 101 5.01 0.02 -6.93
N TYR A 102 4.20 -1.03 -7.04
CA TYR A 102 3.94 -1.74 -8.28
C TYR A 102 2.51 -1.50 -8.76
N MET A 103 2.32 -1.48 -10.06
CA MET A 103 0.98 -1.62 -10.66
C MET A 103 0.50 -3.05 -10.43
N ALA A 104 -0.76 -3.23 -10.08
CA ALA A 104 -1.29 -4.57 -9.79
C ALA A 104 -2.80 -4.65 -9.98
N GLN A 105 -3.29 -5.89 -10.07
CA GLN A 105 -4.73 -6.18 -10.06
C GLN A 105 -4.99 -7.45 -9.26
N PHE A 106 -6.10 -7.49 -8.55
CA PHE A 106 -6.55 -8.72 -7.90
C PHE A 106 -6.98 -9.73 -8.96
N THR A 107 -6.70 -11.02 -8.71
CA THR A 107 -7.10 -12.11 -9.59
C THR A 107 -8.26 -12.94 -9.02
N ASP A 108 -8.60 -12.73 -7.75
CA ASP A 108 -9.78 -13.33 -7.13
C ASP A 108 -10.99 -12.41 -7.28
N PRO A 109 -12.22 -12.94 -7.16
CA PRO A 109 -13.43 -12.10 -7.10
C PRO A 109 -13.33 -11.05 -6.00
N LEU A 110 -13.72 -9.80 -6.30
CA LEU A 110 -13.56 -8.69 -5.37
C LEU A 110 -14.37 -8.85 -4.07
N GLU A 111 -15.46 -9.61 -4.10
CA GLU A 111 -16.24 -9.93 -2.91
C GLU A 111 -15.45 -10.79 -1.90
N ASN A 112 -14.33 -11.38 -2.31
CA ASN A 112 -13.49 -12.18 -1.43
C ASN A 112 -12.50 -11.34 -0.61
N ILE A 113 -12.46 -10.02 -0.81
CA ILE A 113 -11.59 -9.14 -0.02
C ILE A 113 -11.99 -9.26 1.44
N HIS A 114 -11.03 -9.68 2.28
CA HIS A 114 -11.27 -9.92 3.69
C HIS A 114 -10.13 -9.34 4.53
N PRO A 115 -10.22 -8.05 4.91
CA PRO A 115 -9.17 -7.41 5.69
C PRO A 115 -9.03 -8.02 7.08
N ASN A 116 -7.79 -8.03 7.59
CA ASN A 116 -7.53 -8.36 8.99
C ASN A 116 -7.93 -7.14 9.83
N PRO A 117 -8.94 -7.24 10.72
CA PRO A 117 -9.41 -6.10 11.50
C PRO A 117 -8.39 -5.55 12.51
N GLU A 118 -7.35 -6.33 12.84
CA GLU A 118 -6.27 -5.85 13.71
C GLU A 118 -5.39 -4.82 12.98
N ASP A 119 -5.28 -4.92 11.66
CA ASP A 119 -4.43 -4.05 10.85
C ASP A 119 -5.23 -2.92 10.20
N HIS A 120 -6.43 -3.21 9.73
CA HIS A 120 -7.26 -2.25 8.98
C HIS A 120 -8.68 -2.22 9.49
N SER A 121 -9.21 -1.00 9.65
CA SER A 121 -10.57 -0.75 10.14
C SER A 121 -11.59 -0.58 9.01
N ALA A 122 -11.14 -0.32 7.78
CA ALA A 122 -11.99 -0.10 6.63
C ALA A 122 -11.19 -0.31 5.34
N HIS A 123 -11.88 -0.47 4.23
CA HIS A 123 -11.28 -0.50 2.90
C HIS A 123 -12.29 0.00 1.86
N GLY A 124 -11.80 0.35 0.68
CA GLY A 124 -12.68 0.81 -0.38
C GLY A 124 -11.93 1.05 -1.69
N TRP A 125 -12.70 1.46 -2.68
CA TRP A 125 -12.21 1.77 -4.02
C TRP A 125 -12.46 3.26 -4.29
N PHE A 126 -11.44 3.95 -4.78
CA PHE A 126 -11.45 5.39 -4.97
C PHE A 126 -11.02 5.76 -6.38
N ALA A 127 -11.81 6.59 -7.06
CA ALA A 127 -11.41 7.22 -8.31
C ALA A 127 -10.41 8.35 -8.03
N ALA A 128 -9.74 8.83 -9.06
CA ALA A 128 -8.75 9.91 -8.91
C ALA A 128 -9.34 11.16 -8.26
N ASP A 129 -10.58 11.51 -8.58
CA ASP A 129 -11.26 12.68 -8.03
C ASP A 129 -11.87 12.43 -6.64
N GLU A 130 -11.76 11.22 -6.13
CA GLU A 130 -12.24 10.83 -4.80
C GLU A 130 -11.12 10.75 -3.75
N LEU A 131 -9.85 10.90 -4.16
CA LEU A 131 -8.71 10.72 -3.25
C LEU A 131 -8.73 11.68 -2.06
N GLU A 132 -9.26 12.88 -2.23
CA GLU A 132 -9.37 13.85 -1.13
C GLU A 132 -10.19 13.33 0.05
N GLN A 133 -11.10 12.38 -0.18
CA GLN A 133 -11.91 11.75 0.87
C GLN A 133 -11.05 10.92 1.83
N THR A 134 -9.83 10.55 1.41
CA THR A 134 -8.91 9.73 2.22
C THR A 134 -7.89 10.58 3.00
N PHE A 135 -7.86 11.89 2.78
CA PHE A 135 -6.88 12.75 3.43
C PHE A 135 -7.17 12.93 4.92
N THR A 136 -6.10 12.99 5.70
CA THR A 136 -6.14 13.22 7.15
C THR A 136 -5.08 14.25 7.52
N SER A 137 -5.02 14.62 8.80
CA SER A 137 -3.95 15.51 9.30
C SER A 137 -2.56 14.88 9.17
N LEU A 138 -2.48 13.55 9.01
CA LEU A 138 -1.22 12.81 8.89
C LEU A 138 -0.82 12.53 7.45
N LYS A 139 -1.73 12.69 6.49
CA LYS A 139 -1.46 12.33 5.09
C LYS A 139 -2.36 13.13 4.16
N ASP A 140 -1.76 13.94 3.33
CA ASP A 140 -2.46 14.82 2.40
C ASP A 140 -1.86 14.78 1.00
N GLU A 141 -2.19 15.79 0.19
CA GLU A 141 -1.76 15.96 -1.19
C GLU A 141 -0.24 15.92 -1.38
N THR A 142 0.54 16.25 -0.36
CA THR A 142 2.01 16.31 -0.44
C THR A 142 2.69 14.99 -0.12
N ASP A 143 1.94 14.00 0.37
CA ASP A 143 2.49 12.71 0.74
C ASP A 143 3.01 11.97 -0.49
N PRO A 144 4.23 11.37 -0.42
CA PRO A 144 4.81 10.63 -1.56
C PRO A 144 3.93 9.50 -2.09
N GLU A 145 3.18 8.81 -1.22
CA GLU A 145 2.28 7.76 -1.67
C GLU A 145 1.09 8.33 -2.44
N ILE A 146 0.52 9.46 -2.01
CA ILE A 146 -0.55 10.13 -2.74
C ILE A 146 -0.04 10.57 -4.12
N LEU A 147 1.16 11.13 -4.20
CA LEU A 147 1.77 11.51 -5.48
C LEU A 147 1.96 10.28 -6.38
N ALA A 148 2.38 9.15 -5.81
CA ALA A 148 2.52 7.91 -6.55
C ALA A 148 1.17 7.37 -7.04
N ILE A 149 0.12 7.48 -6.23
CA ILE A 149 -1.24 7.08 -6.64
C ILE A 149 -1.71 7.92 -7.83
N ARG A 150 -1.48 9.24 -7.81
CA ARG A 150 -1.82 10.10 -8.94
C ARG A 150 -1.04 9.71 -10.20
N LYS A 151 0.23 9.35 -10.05
CA LYS A 151 1.05 8.84 -11.15
C LYS A 151 0.49 7.54 -11.71
N GLY A 152 -0.02 6.67 -10.85
CA GLY A 152 -0.68 5.42 -11.26
C GLY A 152 -1.91 5.68 -12.13
N PHE A 153 -2.77 6.62 -11.72
CA PHE A 153 -3.92 7.02 -12.53
C PHE A 153 -3.48 7.61 -13.88
N ALA A 154 -2.46 8.46 -13.89
CA ALA A 154 -1.94 9.02 -15.14
C ALA A 154 -1.43 7.93 -16.07
N ARG A 155 -0.74 6.93 -15.53
CA ARG A 155 -0.25 5.79 -16.32
C ARG A 155 -1.41 5.00 -16.95
N LEU A 156 -2.51 4.79 -16.21
CA LEU A 156 -3.69 4.11 -16.74
C LEU A 156 -4.34 4.87 -17.89
N GLU A 157 -4.16 6.18 -17.95
CA GLU A 157 -4.64 7.01 -19.05
C GLU A 157 -3.61 7.18 -20.17
N GLY A 158 -2.45 6.54 -20.06
CA GLY A 158 -1.37 6.64 -21.04
C GLY A 158 -0.59 7.96 -20.98
N LEU A 159 -0.64 8.67 -19.86
CA LEU A 159 0.02 9.97 -19.68
C LEU A 159 1.36 9.90 -18.96
N ALA A 160 1.76 8.74 -18.48
CA ALA A 160 3.00 8.59 -17.71
C ALA A 160 3.74 7.32 -18.06
#